data_efe4779cbac69749b45079fb7432d7a5
#
_entry.id   efe4779cbac69749b45079fb7432d7a5
#
_cell.length_a   1.000
_cell.length_b   1.000
_cell.length_c   1.000
_cell.angle_alpha   90.00
_cell.angle_beta   90.00
_cell.angle_gamma   90.00
#
_symmetry.space_group_name_H-M   'P 1'
#
loop_
_entity.id
_entity.type
_entity.pdbx_description
1 polymer ?
#
loop_
_entity_poly.entity_id
_entity_poly.type
_entity_poly.pdbx_seq_one_letter_code
_entity_poly.pdbx_strand_id
1 'polypeptide(L)'
;MSIFASAFTPISVSSAKENIASAEKFILFIGRPSCPYCQLLEPRLSNVARKSEFNIFYINSENTDELGEIQALRKRYGIATVPALFVSEKGAAKVVCDSSLSEEDILDFIS
;
A
#
# COMPACT_ATOMS: atom_id res chain seq x y z
N MET A 1 16.22 3.51 4.45
CA MET A 1 14.87 2.95 4.65
C MET A 1 14.16 3.76 5.71
N SER A 2 12.88 4.03 5.48
CA SER A 2 12.08 4.81 6.44
C SER A 2 11.93 4.04 7.76
N ILE A 3 11.98 4.76 8.90
CA ILE A 3 11.74 4.16 10.21
C ILE A 3 10.31 3.62 10.35
N PHE A 4 9.38 4.12 9.52
CA PHE A 4 7.98 3.71 9.55
C PHE A 4 7.71 2.42 8.77
N ALA A 5 8.67 2.00 7.94
CA ALA A 5 8.54 0.76 7.16
C ALA A 5 8.40 -0.48 8.05
N SER A 6 8.87 -0.42 9.29
CA SER A 6 8.74 -1.55 10.22
C SER A 6 7.29 -1.85 10.64
N ALA A 7 6.37 -0.89 10.43
CA ALA A 7 4.95 -1.09 10.72
C ALA A 7 4.23 -1.85 9.60
N PHE A 8 4.89 -2.03 8.46
CA PHE A 8 4.32 -2.66 7.28
C PHE A 8 5.06 -3.96 6.99
N THR A 9 4.37 -4.91 6.37
CA THR A 9 4.95 -6.19 5.98
C THR A 9 5.40 -6.11 4.52
N PRO A 10 6.72 -6.16 4.24
CA PRO A 10 7.19 -6.18 2.84
C PRO A 10 6.65 -7.41 2.11
N ILE A 11 6.29 -7.22 0.84
CA ILE A 11 5.72 -8.29 0.02
C ILE A 11 6.21 -8.14 -1.42
N SER A 12 6.40 -9.27 -2.11
CA SER A 12 6.71 -9.26 -3.53
C SER A 12 5.44 -9.01 -4.35
N VAL A 13 5.60 -8.58 -5.60
CA VAL A 13 4.44 -8.39 -6.50
C VAL A 13 3.72 -9.72 -6.72
N SER A 14 4.48 -10.80 -6.88
CA SER A 14 3.95 -12.15 -7.05
C SER A 14 3.04 -12.56 -5.88
N SER A 15 3.51 -12.37 -4.64
CA SER A 15 2.71 -12.65 -3.44
C SER A 15 1.52 -11.71 -3.30
N ALA A 16 1.69 -10.44 -3.71
CA ALA A 16 0.59 -9.48 -3.70
C ALA A 16 -0.53 -9.93 -4.65
N LYS A 17 -0.18 -10.39 -5.84
CA LYS A 17 -1.17 -10.92 -6.80
C LYS A 17 -1.94 -12.10 -6.25
N GLU A 18 -1.27 -13.00 -5.55
CA GLU A 18 -1.91 -14.15 -4.91
C GLU A 18 -2.91 -13.71 -3.84
N ASN A 19 -2.53 -12.72 -3.03
CA ASN A 19 -3.42 -12.16 -2.01
C ASN A 19 -4.62 -11.45 -2.62
N ILE A 20 -4.42 -10.72 -3.71
CA ILE A 20 -5.51 -10.04 -4.42
C ILE A 20 -6.51 -11.07 -4.99
N ALA A 21 -6.01 -12.20 -5.48
CA ALA A 21 -6.85 -13.27 -6.01
C ALA A 21 -7.63 -13.99 -4.91
N SER A 22 -7.17 -13.89 -3.66
CA SER A 22 -7.86 -14.44 -2.50
C SER A 22 -9.13 -13.64 -2.21
N ALA A 23 -10.14 -14.29 -1.63
CA ALA A 23 -11.36 -13.60 -1.19
C ALA A 23 -11.15 -12.78 0.09
N GLU A 24 -10.03 -12.96 0.77
CA GLU A 24 -9.73 -12.27 2.02
C GLU A 24 -9.32 -10.81 1.78
N LYS A 25 -9.58 -9.96 2.77
CA LYS A 25 -9.18 -8.56 2.71
C LYS A 25 -7.65 -8.44 2.64
N PHE A 26 -7.17 -7.69 1.67
CA PHE A 26 -5.75 -7.42 1.47
C PHE A 26 -5.53 -5.91 1.38
N ILE A 27 -4.65 -5.39 2.23
CA ILE A 27 -4.34 -3.96 2.30
C ILE A 27 -2.88 -3.78 1.90
N LEU A 28 -2.65 -2.94 0.88
CA LEU A 28 -1.31 -2.72 0.32
C LEU A 28 -1.00 -1.24 0.24
N PHE A 29 0.18 -0.87 0.74
CA PHE A 29 0.74 0.45 0.57
C PHE A 29 1.86 0.38 -0.45
N ILE A 30 1.76 1.18 -1.51
CA ILE A 30 2.82 1.32 -2.51
C ILE A 30 3.44 2.70 -2.36
N GLY A 31 4.72 2.74 -2.11
CA GLY A 31 5.44 3.98 -1.91
C GLY A 31 6.93 3.80 -2.16
N ARG A 32 7.71 4.81 -1.82
CA ARG A 32 9.17 4.75 -1.94
C ARG A 32 9.80 5.66 -0.89
N PRO A 33 10.98 5.28 -0.36
CA PRO A 33 11.64 6.07 0.69
C PRO A 33 12.02 7.48 0.27
N SER A 34 12.34 7.69 -1.00
CA SER A 34 12.77 9.00 -1.51
C SER A 34 11.63 9.95 -1.85
N CYS A 35 10.39 9.52 -1.75
CA CYS A 35 9.23 10.32 -2.12
C CYS A 35 8.77 11.21 -0.94
N PRO A 36 8.81 12.56 -1.07
CA PRO A 36 8.35 13.43 0.02
C PRO A 36 6.89 13.21 0.41
N TYR A 37 6.03 12.94 -0.55
CA TYR A 37 4.61 12.70 -0.30
C TYR A 37 4.37 11.37 0.43
N CYS A 38 5.17 10.35 0.12
CA CYS A 38 5.14 9.09 0.85
C CYS A 38 5.55 9.30 2.30
N GLN A 39 6.56 10.13 2.53
CA GLN A 39 7.03 10.45 3.87
C GLN A 39 5.99 11.19 4.70
N LEU A 40 5.10 11.95 4.07
CA LEU A 40 3.99 12.60 4.74
C LEU A 40 2.91 11.60 5.19
N LEU A 41 2.64 10.61 4.38
CA LEU A 41 1.59 9.61 4.66
C LEU A 41 2.06 8.51 5.62
N GLU A 42 3.32 8.08 5.51
CA GLU A 42 3.85 6.95 6.27
C GLU A 42 3.61 7.03 7.80
N PRO A 43 3.83 8.17 8.48
CA PRO A 43 3.59 8.23 9.91
C PRO A 43 2.12 7.97 10.29
N ARG A 44 1.20 8.51 9.52
CA ARG A 44 -0.24 8.33 9.75
C ARG A 44 -0.66 6.91 9.50
N LEU A 45 -0.20 6.34 8.39
CA LEU A 45 -0.50 4.96 8.01
C LEU A 45 0.12 3.98 9.02
N SER A 46 1.33 4.26 9.48
CA SER A 46 2.01 3.47 10.51
C SER A 46 1.21 3.46 11.81
N ASN A 47 0.71 4.62 12.23
CA ASN A 47 -0.10 4.72 13.44
C ASN A 47 -1.39 3.90 13.32
N VAL A 48 -2.05 3.96 12.18
CA VAL A 48 -3.25 3.16 11.91
C VAL A 48 -2.92 1.67 11.96
N ALA A 49 -1.81 1.26 11.36
CA ALA A 49 -1.38 -0.14 11.38
C ALA A 49 -1.14 -0.65 12.79
N ARG A 50 -0.56 0.19 13.67
CA ARG A 50 -0.29 -0.18 15.05
C ARG A 50 -1.53 -0.21 15.94
N LYS A 51 -2.49 0.68 15.68
CA LYS A 51 -3.71 0.81 16.49
C LYS A 51 -4.80 -0.15 16.08
N SER A 52 -4.80 -0.58 14.81
CA SER A 52 -5.80 -1.49 14.27
C SER A 52 -5.25 -2.92 14.24
N GLU A 53 -6.13 -3.87 13.99
CA GLU A 53 -5.74 -5.27 13.80
C GLU A 53 -5.40 -5.57 12.34
N PHE A 54 -5.47 -4.57 11.47
CA PHE A 54 -5.20 -4.75 10.05
C PHE A 54 -3.71 -4.85 9.78
N ASN A 55 -3.33 -5.84 8.96
CA ASN A 55 -1.97 -6.01 8.51
C ASN A 55 -1.82 -5.26 7.17
N ILE A 56 -0.93 -4.27 7.13
CA ILE A 56 -0.69 -3.47 5.93
C ILE A 56 0.59 -3.95 5.27
N PHE A 57 0.47 -4.45 4.05
CA PHE A 57 1.61 -4.89 3.25
C PHE A 57 2.23 -3.71 2.51
N TYR A 58 3.48 -3.84 2.13
CA TYR A 58 4.24 -2.76 1.51
C TYR A 58 5.03 -3.23 0.30
N ILE A 59 4.95 -2.45 -0.79
CA ILE A 59 5.80 -2.60 -1.96
C ILE A 59 6.53 -1.27 -2.17
N ASN A 60 7.88 -1.35 -2.24
CA ASN A 60 8.72 -0.21 -2.61
C ASN A 60 8.71 -0.07 -4.13
N SER A 61 8.14 1.03 -4.64
CA SER A 61 8.01 1.26 -6.07
C SER A 61 9.35 1.48 -6.79
N GLU A 62 10.44 1.68 -6.03
CA GLU A 62 11.79 1.81 -6.58
C GLU A 62 12.56 0.48 -6.62
N ASN A 63 11.94 -0.62 -6.22
CA ASN A 63 12.60 -1.92 -6.24
C ASN A 63 12.88 -2.35 -7.68
N THR A 64 14.17 -2.27 -8.08
CA THR A 64 14.60 -2.55 -9.45
C THR A 64 14.44 -4.01 -9.83
N ASP A 65 14.45 -4.92 -8.87
CA ASP A 65 14.28 -6.35 -9.13
C ASP A 65 12.88 -6.69 -9.63
N GLU A 66 11.89 -5.87 -9.29
CA GLU A 66 10.50 -6.09 -9.65
C GLU A 66 9.88 -4.92 -10.42
N LEU A 67 10.70 -4.02 -10.97
CA LEU A 67 10.21 -2.77 -11.57
C LEU A 67 9.15 -2.99 -12.65
N GLY A 68 9.38 -3.91 -13.57
CA GLY A 68 8.41 -4.21 -14.63
C GLY A 68 7.10 -4.77 -14.09
N GLU A 69 7.19 -5.61 -13.07
CA GLU A 69 6.01 -6.21 -12.43
C GLU A 69 5.23 -5.19 -11.62
N ILE A 70 5.93 -4.26 -10.95
CA ILE A 70 5.30 -3.16 -10.22
C ILE A 70 4.56 -2.25 -11.19
N GLN A 71 5.17 -1.92 -12.32
CA GLN A 71 4.54 -1.07 -13.35
C GLN A 71 3.29 -1.75 -13.93
N ALA A 72 3.35 -3.04 -14.17
CA ALA A 72 2.21 -3.80 -14.67
C ALA A 72 1.06 -3.82 -13.66
N LEU A 73 1.38 -4.00 -12.37
CA LEU A 73 0.40 -3.97 -11.30
C LEU A 73 -0.28 -2.60 -11.21
N ARG A 74 0.50 -1.54 -11.25
CA ARG A 74 0.00 -0.17 -11.20
C ARG A 74 -0.93 0.13 -12.38
N LYS A 75 -0.52 -0.29 -13.58
CA LYS A 75 -1.32 -0.10 -14.79
C LYS A 75 -2.65 -0.84 -14.69
N ARG A 76 -2.63 -2.07 -14.20
CA ARG A 76 -3.84 -2.89 -14.07
C ARG A 76 -4.89 -2.26 -13.17
N TYR A 77 -4.47 -1.65 -12.07
CA TYR A 77 -5.39 -1.10 -11.06
C TYR A 77 -5.50 0.42 -11.10
N GLY A 78 -4.92 1.08 -12.09
CA GLY A 78 -5.03 2.52 -12.23
C GLY A 78 -4.28 3.31 -11.15
N ILE A 79 -3.20 2.77 -10.63
CA ILE A 79 -2.37 3.43 -9.61
C ILE A 79 -1.45 4.42 -10.29
N ALA A 80 -1.92 5.66 -10.45
CA ALA A 80 -1.22 6.68 -11.24
C ALA A 80 0.01 7.24 -10.54
N THR A 81 -0.05 7.41 -9.23
CA THR A 81 1.02 8.05 -8.44
C THR A 81 1.25 7.29 -7.13
N VAL A 82 2.39 7.55 -6.49
CA VAL A 82 2.66 7.11 -5.13
C VAL A 82 2.73 8.34 -4.23
N PRO A 83 2.34 8.25 -2.95
CA PRO A 83 1.89 7.05 -2.25
C PRO A 83 0.52 6.58 -2.72
N ALA A 84 0.30 5.27 -2.68
CA ALA A 84 -1.00 4.69 -3.03
C ALA A 84 -1.41 3.69 -1.95
N LEU A 85 -2.67 3.74 -1.56
CA LEU A 85 -3.27 2.79 -0.65
C LEU A 85 -4.28 1.96 -1.43
N PHE A 86 -4.11 0.65 -1.39
CA PHE A 86 -4.88 -0.31 -2.16
C PHE A 86 -5.55 -1.30 -1.22
N VAL A 87 -6.83 -1.56 -1.44
CA VAL A 87 -7.57 -2.57 -0.68
C VAL A 87 -8.32 -3.46 -1.63
N SER A 88 -8.19 -4.78 -1.46
CA SER A 88 -8.98 -5.75 -2.20
C SER A 88 -9.70 -6.68 -1.23
N GLU A 89 -10.91 -7.10 -1.61
CA GLU A 89 -11.71 -8.04 -0.83
C GLU A 89 -12.79 -8.61 -1.74
N LYS A 90 -12.93 -9.93 -1.74
CA LYS A 90 -14.00 -10.63 -2.48
C LYS A 90 -14.09 -10.25 -3.95
N GLY A 91 -12.94 -10.10 -4.60
CA GLY A 91 -12.86 -9.77 -6.02
C GLY A 91 -13.02 -8.30 -6.35
N ALA A 92 -13.29 -7.44 -5.37
CA ALA A 92 -13.37 -6.00 -5.55
C ALA A 92 -12.07 -5.33 -5.10
N ALA A 93 -11.65 -4.28 -5.78
CA ALA A 93 -10.46 -3.52 -5.42
C ALA A 93 -10.74 -2.03 -5.47
N LYS A 94 -10.12 -1.28 -4.56
CA LYS A 94 -10.20 0.18 -4.55
C LYS A 94 -8.83 0.78 -4.25
N VAL A 95 -8.57 1.95 -4.79
CA VAL A 95 -7.27 2.63 -4.71
C VAL A 95 -7.48 4.09 -4.38
N VAL A 96 -6.62 4.63 -3.52
CA VAL A 96 -6.54 6.08 -3.31
C VAL A 96 -5.07 6.51 -3.36
N CYS A 97 -4.79 7.59 -4.10
CA CYS A 97 -3.46 8.15 -4.25
C CYS A 97 -3.44 9.56 -3.65
N ASP A 98 -3.53 9.65 -2.34
CA ASP A 98 -3.63 10.93 -1.62
C ASP A 98 -2.73 10.91 -0.40
N SER A 99 -1.72 11.77 -0.39
CA SER A 99 -0.76 11.88 0.71
C SER A 99 -1.29 12.68 1.90
N SER A 100 -2.45 13.33 1.76
CA SER A 100 -3.03 14.18 2.80
C SER A 100 -4.07 13.48 3.67
N LEU A 101 -4.30 12.19 3.47
CA LEU A 101 -5.27 11.43 4.26
C LEU A 101 -4.95 11.49 5.75
N SER A 102 -5.97 11.80 6.56
CA SER A 102 -5.86 11.71 8.02
C SER A 102 -5.89 10.25 8.45
N GLU A 103 -5.55 9.98 9.71
CA GLU A 103 -5.65 8.62 10.26
C GLU A 103 -7.09 8.11 10.19
N GLU A 104 -8.05 8.97 10.44
CA GLU A 104 -9.48 8.64 10.36
C GLU A 104 -9.87 8.25 8.92
N ASP A 105 -9.43 9.04 7.94
CA ASP A 105 -9.68 8.76 6.52
C ASP A 105 -9.06 7.42 6.09
N ILE A 106 -7.84 7.14 6.54
CA ILE A 106 -7.15 5.88 6.25
C ILE A 106 -7.95 4.72 6.84
N LEU A 107 -8.34 4.83 8.10
CA LEU A 107 -9.08 3.77 8.78
C LEU A 107 -10.42 3.49 8.08
N ASP A 108 -11.13 4.54 7.68
CA ASP A 108 -12.38 4.41 6.93
C ASP A 108 -12.16 3.71 5.59
N PHE A 109 -11.06 4.02 4.91
CA PHE A 109 -10.75 3.45 3.59
C PHE A 109 -10.45 1.95 3.69
N ILE A 110 -9.70 1.53 4.71
CA ILE A 110 -9.26 0.14 4.85
C ILE A 110 -10.25 -0.75 5.61
N SER A 111 -11.24 -0.15 6.24
CA SER A 111 -12.25 -0.90 7.01
C SER A 111 -13.26 -1.64 6.15
#